data_1121aaf72234f2a3b8858e4eed898864
#
_entry.id   1121aaf72234f2a3b8858e4eed898864
#
_cell.length_a   1.000
_cell.length_b   1.000
_cell.length_c   1.000
_cell.angle_alpha   90.00
_cell.angle_beta   90.00
_cell.angle_gamma   90.00
#
_symmetry.space_group_name_H-M   'P 1'
#
loop_
_entity.id
_entity.type
_entity.pdbx_description
1 polymer ?
#
loop_
_entity_poly.entity_id
_entity_poly.type
_entity_poly.pdbx_seq_one_letter_code
_entity_poly.pdbx_strand_id
1 'polypeptide(L)'
;MSDDALKKREHLAKVQNELSRYEHPMFEWDACESSDGIDVVIRLKVAGVYDSPYHLCLRPREIEARGFQWDFQRQLFNCLHDYLVEMFIRGPHIREL
;
A
#
# COMPACT_ATOMS: atom_id res chain seq x y z
N MET A 1 22.87 0.64 -15.99
CA MET A 1 21.46 0.61 -16.41
C MET A 1 20.76 -0.65 -16.00
N SER A 2 21.34 -1.79 -16.33
CA SER A 2 20.76 -3.06 -15.96
C SER A 2 20.69 -3.25 -14.44
N ASP A 3 21.62 -2.67 -13.69
CA ASP A 3 21.64 -2.80 -12.23
C ASP A 3 20.44 -2.12 -11.56
N ASP A 4 20.06 -0.96 -12.07
CA ASP A 4 18.91 -0.24 -11.52
C ASP A 4 17.61 -0.97 -11.79
N ALA A 5 17.47 -1.52 -12.99
CA ALA A 5 16.29 -2.26 -13.35
C ALA A 5 16.19 -3.55 -12.53
N LEU A 6 17.32 -4.23 -12.32
CA LEU A 6 17.38 -5.43 -11.50
C LEU A 6 17.01 -5.14 -10.05
N LYS A 7 17.55 -4.06 -9.50
CA LYS A 7 17.24 -3.66 -8.14
C LYS A 7 15.77 -3.34 -7.96
N LYS A 8 15.18 -2.65 -8.94
CA LYS A 8 13.75 -2.35 -8.89
C LYS A 8 12.90 -3.60 -8.89
N ARG A 9 13.28 -4.59 -9.70
CA ARG A 9 12.57 -5.87 -9.73
C ARG A 9 12.69 -6.59 -8.41
N GLU A 10 13.87 -6.57 -7.82
CA GLU A 10 14.09 -7.19 -6.52
C GLU A 10 13.27 -6.50 -5.44
N HIS A 11 13.24 -5.18 -5.48
CA HIS A 11 12.43 -4.42 -4.53
C HIS A 11 10.95 -4.71 -4.70
N LEU A 12 10.49 -4.76 -5.95
CA LEU A 12 9.10 -5.07 -6.22
C LEU A 12 8.73 -6.47 -5.71
N ALA A 13 9.58 -7.44 -5.99
CA ALA A 13 9.35 -8.81 -5.53
C ALA A 13 9.31 -8.88 -4.00
N LYS A 14 10.20 -8.14 -3.35
CA LYS A 14 10.25 -8.13 -1.90
C LYS A 14 8.97 -7.53 -1.30
N VAL A 15 8.50 -6.44 -1.88
CA VAL A 15 7.27 -5.80 -1.43
C VAL A 15 6.06 -6.70 -1.70
N GLN A 16 5.99 -7.29 -2.89
CA GLN A 16 4.90 -8.21 -3.23
C GLN A 16 4.87 -9.41 -2.28
N ASN A 17 6.05 -9.95 -1.98
CA ASN A 17 6.15 -11.07 -1.07
C ASN A 17 5.68 -10.68 0.32
N GLU A 18 6.02 -9.49 0.77
CA GLU A 18 5.58 -9.00 2.07
C GLU A 18 4.07 -8.78 2.09
N LEU A 19 3.52 -8.19 1.03
CA LEU A 19 2.08 -7.96 0.91
C LEU A 19 1.28 -9.26 0.97
N SER A 20 1.84 -10.34 0.43
CA SER A 20 1.16 -11.62 0.42
C SER A 20 0.93 -12.20 1.81
N ARG A 21 1.58 -11.64 2.82
CA ARG A 21 1.42 -12.07 4.20
C ARG A 21 0.22 -11.44 4.89
N TYR A 22 -0.39 -10.45 4.26
CA TYR A 22 -1.50 -9.70 4.85
C TYR A 22 -2.76 -9.89 4.05
N GLU A 23 -3.86 -9.98 4.77
CA GLU A 23 -5.17 -10.15 4.16
C GLU A 23 -6.16 -9.28 4.94
N HIS A 24 -7.10 -8.67 4.23
CA HIS A 24 -8.09 -7.82 4.87
C HIS A 24 -9.42 -8.01 4.17
N PRO A 25 -10.52 -8.15 4.92
CA PRO A 25 -11.82 -8.38 4.29
C PRO A 25 -12.33 -7.23 3.44
N MET A 26 -11.91 -6.00 3.74
CA MET A 26 -12.39 -4.82 3.04
C MET A 26 -11.42 -4.26 2.01
N PHE A 27 -10.14 -4.56 2.12
CA PHE A 27 -9.13 -3.95 1.27
C PHE A 27 -8.37 -4.96 0.45
N GLU A 28 -7.97 -4.52 -0.73
CA GLU A 28 -7.04 -5.25 -1.56
C GLU A 28 -5.90 -4.32 -1.96
N TRP A 29 -4.78 -4.88 -2.32
CA TRP A 29 -3.60 -4.08 -2.64
C TRP A 29 -2.73 -4.74 -3.70
N ASP A 30 -1.97 -3.90 -4.40
CA ASP A 30 -1.00 -4.29 -5.40
C ASP A 30 0.23 -3.43 -5.25
N ALA A 31 1.34 -3.93 -5.73
CA ALA A 31 2.58 -3.16 -5.77
C ALA A 31 3.03 -2.99 -7.21
N CYS A 32 3.55 -1.82 -7.53
CA CYS A 32 4.11 -1.55 -8.84
C CYS A 32 5.32 -0.64 -8.72
N GLU A 33 6.14 -0.64 -9.76
CA GLU A 33 7.31 0.21 -9.81
C GLU A 33 6.90 1.66 -10.03
N SER A 34 7.57 2.56 -9.34
CA SER A 34 7.39 3.99 -9.53
C SER A 34 8.75 4.62 -9.80
N SER A 35 8.75 5.92 -10.11
CA SER A 35 9.99 6.63 -10.39
C SER A 35 10.92 6.63 -9.18
N ASP A 36 10.38 6.68 -7.98
CA ASP A 36 11.16 6.83 -6.75
C ASP A 36 11.28 5.56 -5.92
N GLY A 37 10.66 4.47 -6.35
CA GLY A 37 10.69 3.24 -5.60
C GLY A 37 9.56 2.32 -5.97
N ILE A 38 8.87 1.82 -4.97
CA ILE A 38 7.73 0.92 -5.17
C ILE A 38 6.47 1.58 -4.61
N ASP A 39 5.42 1.59 -5.40
CA ASP A 39 4.14 2.15 -4.99
C ASP A 39 3.17 1.03 -4.65
N VAL A 40 2.66 1.04 -3.43
CA VAL A 40 1.62 0.10 -3.02
C VAL A 40 0.28 0.81 -3.15
N VAL A 41 -0.59 0.26 -3.97
CA VAL A 41 -1.92 0.82 -4.21
C VAL A 41 -2.94 0.02 -3.42
N ILE A 42 -3.70 0.70 -2.60
CA ILE A 42 -4.69 0.08 -1.71
C ILE A 42 -6.09 0.51 -2.16
N ARG A 43 -6.95 -0.46 -2.38
CA ARG A 43 -8.33 -0.22 -2.84
C ARG A 43 -9.32 -0.93 -1.95
N LEU A 44 -10.56 -0.45 -1.98
CA LEU A 44 -11.68 -1.16 -1.36
C LEU A 44 -12.14 -2.29 -2.28
N LYS A 45 -12.43 -3.43 -1.68
CA LYS A 45 -12.98 -4.57 -2.41
C LYS A 45 -14.43 -4.35 -2.83
N VAL A 46 -15.14 -3.51 -2.06
CA VAL A 46 -16.54 -3.24 -2.32
C VAL A 46 -16.64 -1.99 -3.18
N ALA A 47 -17.15 -2.17 -4.40
CA ALA A 47 -17.31 -1.07 -5.34
C ALA A 47 -18.41 -0.12 -4.92
N GLY A 48 -18.26 1.15 -5.30
CA GLY A 48 -19.33 2.14 -5.15
C GLY A 48 -19.39 2.87 -3.84
N VAL A 49 -18.51 2.56 -2.90
CA VAL A 49 -18.48 3.25 -1.61
C VAL A 49 -17.53 4.42 -1.64
N TYR A 50 -16.30 4.18 -2.06
CA TYR A 50 -15.27 5.21 -2.16
C TYR A 50 -14.22 4.74 -3.15
N ASP A 51 -14.14 5.43 -4.27
CA ASP A 51 -13.38 4.93 -5.41
C ASP A 51 -11.91 5.34 -5.44
N SER A 52 -11.53 6.33 -4.63
CA SER A 52 -10.15 6.81 -4.67
C SER A 52 -9.22 5.83 -3.94
N PRO A 53 -8.22 5.29 -4.63
CA PRO A 53 -7.27 4.41 -3.98
C PRO A 53 -6.29 5.19 -3.11
N TYR A 54 -5.72 4.52 -2.12
CA TYR A 54 -4.62 5.07 -1.33
C TYR A 54 -3.31 4.53 -1.86
N HIS A 55 -2.28 5.32 -1.71
CA HIS A 55 -0.93 4.97 -2.16
C HIS A 55 0.03 5.02 -1.00
N LEU A 56 0.84 3.97 -0.90
CA LEU A 56 1.94 3.92 0.05
C LEU A 56 3.22 3.80 -0.76
N CYS A 57 4.01 4.88 -0.76
CA CYS A 57 5.23 4.91 -1.55
C CYS A 57 6.41 4.47 -0.69
N LEU A 58 7.13 3.45 -1.16
CA LEU A 58 8.27 2.89 -0.46
C LEU A 58 9.53 3.21 -1.24
N ARG A 59 10.47 3.86 -0.57
CA ARG A 59 11.75 4.20 -1.20
C ARG A 59 12.71 3.02 -1.09
N PRO A 60 13.69 2.93 -2.01
CA PRO A 60 14.62 1.81 -2.01
C PRO A 60 15.31 1.60 -0.65
N ARG A 61 15.70 2.66 0.02
CA ARG A 61 16.39 2.52 1.31
C ARG A 61 15.49 1.94 2.39
N GLU A 62 14.20 2.23 2.31
CA GLU A 62 13.23 1.66 3.24
C GLU A 62 13.07 0.16 3.01
N ILE A 63 13.03 -0.22 1.75
CA ILE A 63 12.86 -1.63 1.37
C ILE A 63 14.10 -2.45 1.75
N GLU A 64 15.28 -1.84 1.62
CA GLU A 64 16.53 -2.51 1.94
C GLU A 64 16.89 -2.46 3.42
N ALA A 65 16.14 -1.71 4.21
CA ALA A 65 16.42 -1.56 5.63
C ALA A 65 16.23 -2.88 6.37
N ARG A 66 17.04 -3.06 7.42
CA ARG A 66 17.01 -4.26 8.21
C ARG A 66 15.65 -4.51 8.87
N GLY A 67 14.98 -3.43 9.27
CA GLY A 67 13.68 -3.50 9.91
C GLY A 67 12.51 -3.38 8.95
N PHE A 68 12.71 -3.69 7.66
CA PHE A 68 11.68 -3.48 6.65
C PHE A 68 10.34 -4.11 7.00
N GLN A 69 10.34 -5.34 7.49
CA GLN A 69 9.09 -6.03 7.81
C GLN A 69 8.26 -5.29 8.84
N TRP A 70 8.93 -4.82 9.89
CA TRP A 70 8.25 -4.11 10.98
C TRP A 70 7.75 -2.74 10.52
N ASP A 71 8.61 -2.01 9.80
CA ASP A 71 8.25 -0.69 9.31
C ASP A 71 7.14 -0.77 8.28
N PHE A 72 7.19 -1.76 7.40
CA PHE A 72 6.16 -1.95 6.39
C PHE A 72 4.80 -2.25 7.04
N GLN A 73 4.79 -3.15 7.99
CA GLN A 73 3.55 -3.51 8.71
C GLN A 73 2.93 -2.28 9.35
N ARG A 74 3.76 -1.48 10.03
CA ARG A 74 3.29 -0.27 10.69
C ARG A 74 2.75 0.73 9.67
N GLN A 75 3.47 0.94 8.57
CA GLN A 75 3.05 1.88 7.54
C GLN A 75 1.77 1.42 6.86
N LEU A 76 1.66 0.13 6.58
CA LEU A 76 0.47 -0.41 5.95
C LEU A 76 -0.76 -0.21 6.86
N PHE A 77 -0.65 -0.54 8.14
CA PHE A 77 -1.78 -0.40 9.05
C PHE A 77 -2.15 1.08 9.25
N ASN A 78 -1.16 1.96 9.31
CA ASN A 78 -1.44 3.39 9.38
C ASN A 78 -2.17 3.87 8.14
N CYS A 79 -1.77 3.39 6.98
CA CYS A 79 -2.40 3.76 5.72
C CYS A 79 -3.85 3.26 5.68
N LEU A 80 -4.10 2.04 6.12
CA LEU A 80 -5.46 1.50 6.20
C LEU A 80 -6.32 2.30 7.17
N HIS A 81 -5.76 2.68 8.29
CA HIS A 81 -6.46 3.49 9.27
C HIS A 81 -6.85 4.84 8.66
N ASP A 82 -5.91 5.49 7.98
CA ASP A 82 -6.18 6.77 7.35
C ASP A 82 -7.25 6.65 6.27
N TYR A 83 -7.23 5.56 5.53
CA TYR A 83 -8.22 5.29 4.51
C TYR A 83 -9.62 5.17 5.13
N LEU A 84 -9.72 4.44 6.24
CA LEU A 84 -10.99 4.30 6.94
C LEU A 84 -11.50 5.63 7.45
N VAL A 85 -10.61 6.45 8.02
CA VAL A 85 -10.98 7.78 8.50
C VAL A 85 -11.50 8.64 7.34
N GLU A 86 -10.81 8.62 6.20
CA GLU A 86 -11.24 9.36 5.02
C GLU A 86 -12.62 8.92 4.56
N MET A 87 -12.86 7.62 4.54
CA MET A 87 -14.18 7.09 4.16
C MET A 87 -15.28 7.62 5.06
N PHE A 88 -15.05 7.63 6.37
CA PHE A 88 -16.04 8.10 7.31
C PHE A 88 -16.31 9.59 7.14
N ILE A 89 -15.31 10.37 6.81
CA ILE A 89 -15.45 11.81 6.64
C ILE A 89 -16.15 12.14 5.32
N ARG A 90 -15.81 11.43 4.24
CA ARG A 90 -16.25 11.78 2.90
C ARG A 90 -17.40 10.97 2.35
N GLY A 91 -17.73 9.86 2.98
CA GLY A 91 -18.83 9.02 2.53
C GLY A 91 -20.17 9.57 3.02
N PRO A 92 -21.00 10.11 2.12
CA PRO A 92 -22.23 10.78 2.57
C PRO A 92 -23.24 9.85 3.24
N HIS A 93 -23.31 8.61 2.81
CA HIS A 93 -24.28 7.68 3.42
C HIS A 93 -23.84 7.20 4.80
N ILE A 94 -22.55 7.31 5.10
CA ILE A 94 -22.06 7.00 6.44
C ILE A 94 -22.39 8.12 7.40
N ARG A 95 -22.39 9.34 6.91
CA ARG A 95 -22.64 10.52 7.74
C ARG A 95 -24.09 10.65 8.18
N GLU A 96 -24.97 9.97 7.50
CA GLU A 96 -26.41 10.00 7.80
C GLU A 96 -26.77 9.00 8.88
N LEU A 97 -25.87 8.13 9.22
CA LEU A 97 -26.09 7.19 10.29
C LEU A 97 -25.81 7.80 11.63
#